data_c6d3ae70f742dde95823f09257625747
#
_entry.id   c6d3ae70f742dde95823f09257625747
#
_cell.length_a   1.000
_cell.length_b   1.000
_cell.length_c   1.000
_cell.angle_alpha   90.00
_cell.angle_beta   90.00
_cell.angle_gamma   90.00
#
_symmetry.space_group_name_H-M   'P 1'
#
loop_
_entity.id
_entity.type
_entity.pdbx_description
1 polymer ?
#
loop_
_entity_poly.entity_id
_entity_poly.type
_entity_poly.pdbx_seq_one_letter_code
_entity_poly.pdbx_strand_id
1 'polypeptide(L)'
;NLKDLLIEPDTAFIKKLKAGETDKKMGIELSIPTFRLAGLNLYKAITDNKINISKILFKDATCKLLMGKKPKKIVKHNDDKEFNIDSIYMKGLDGISIGKIEFLRNKFEIYDLVNDQLIVNNKDLKFELKDFFLEELKGNNDYFRLHLENLKLELLKEEFMVPGGNYNLNFERIYFSMADSILEIDGLLLKTTYNDKYELAKKLKFTSEIYDIAVEKIKISAFDLEGMIKNGIYIIDSVAVKGLHLDILMDKRLPFNTDKRPKLPNQSLKQMRSPLYISKISIEDSHLKYQEKYEGYEEPMTAILADLNAQIHFATSVKDSISTGKSMTVNLQSNFMEKPPLHVNFIFPLDSRADTFYFEGHLASAKMNEFNKASEPAIGVKFIKGDLKEIKFSGSANPEISKGSMTMLYSGLEAEVDKKNTEKDKNIFLCWVANTVVHASNPGKNNKL
;
A
#
# COMPACT_ATOMS: atom_id res chain seq x y z
N ASN A 1 18.45 35.94 -15.73
CA ASN A 1 19.09 34.67 -15.31
C ASN A 1 19.78 34.90 -13.96
N LEU A 2 19.33 34.21 -12.94
CA LEU A 2 20.06 34.02 -11.70
C LEU A 2 20.87 32.74 -11.81
N LYS A 3 22.04 32.70 -11.21
CA LYS A 3 22.93 31.53 -11.17
C LYS A 3 23.29 31.22 -9.74
N ASP A 4 23.49 29.95 -9.48
CA ASP A 4 24.04 29.44 -8.22
C ASP A 4 23.29 29.91 -6.95
N LEU A 5 21.94 29.81 -6.98
CA LEU A 5 21.12 30.02 -5.79
C LEU A 5 21.24 28.79 -4.89
N LEU A 6 21.66 29.01 -3.63
CA LEU A 6 21.79 27.99 -2.61
C LEU A 6 20.92 28.39 -1.40
N ILE A 7 20.10 27.47 -0.94
CA ILE A 7 19.30 27.57 0.27
C ILE A 7 19.65 26.37 1.13
N GLU A 8 20.23 26.61 2.28
CA GLU A 8 20.62 25.55 3.22
C GLU A 8 20.05 25.83 4.61
N PRO A 9 19.63 24.79 5.34
CA PRO A 9 19.29 24.98 6.74
C PRO A 9 20.55 25.23 7.55
N ASP A 10 20.41 26.07 8.56
CA ASP A 10 21.50 26.36 9.47
C ASP A 10 22.01 25.11 10.21
N THR A 11 23.28 25.04 10.47
CA THR A 11 23.97 23.91 11.12
C THR A 11 23.42 23.58 12.51
N ALA A 12 22.97 24.58 13.26
CA ALA A 12 22.37 24.40 14.58
C ALA A 12 20.99 23.71 14.46
N PHE A 13 20.22 24.08 13.42
CA PHE A 13 18.96 23.43 13.10
C PHE A 13 19.16 21.96 12.69
N ILE A 14 20.15 21.67 11.83
CA ILE A 14 20.48 20.29 11.43
C ILE A 14 20.83 19.42 12.65
N LYS A 15 21.62 19.94 13.59
CA LYS A 15 21.95 19.23 14.84
C LYS A 15 20.70 18.92 15.68
N LYS A 16 19.80 19.90 15.84
CA LYS A 16 18.53 19.73 16.56
C LYS A 16 17.62 18.73 15.86
N LEU A 17 17.54 18.78 14.52
CA LEU A 17 16.76 17.86 13.71
C LEU A 17 17.26 16.41 13.87
N LYS A 18 18.57 16.20 13.81
CA LYS A 18 19.22 14.89 14.04
C LYS A 18 18.97 14.36 15.46
N ALA A 19 18.96 15.23 16.47
CA ALA A 19 18.74 14.86 17.87
C ALA A 19 17.25 14.66 18.23
N GLY A 20 16.30 15.09 17.40
CA GLY A 20 14.86 15.12 17.69
C GLY A 20 14.49 16.20 18.72
N GLU A 21 15.24 17.31 18.73
CA GLU A 21 15.08 18.45 19.63
C GLU A 21 14.36 19.64 18.97
N THR A 22 13.73 19.42 17.85
CA THR A 22 12.88 20.38 17.15
C THR A 22 11.52 19.74 16.85
N ASP A 23 10.47 20.56 16.74
CA ASP A 23 9.12 20.17 16.29
C ASP A 23 9.08 19.85 14.80
N LYS A 24 10.05 20.34 14.03
CA LYS A 24 10.17 20.06 12.60
C LYS A 24 10.65 18.62 12.35
N LYS A 25 10.10 18.00 11.33
CA LYS A 25 10.40 16.62 10.94
C LYS A 25 11.49 16.53 9.86
N MET A 26 11.71 17.62 9.13
CA MET A 26 12.64 17.68 8.00
C MET A 26 13.26 19.06 7.82
N GLY A 27 14.42 19.08 7.17
CA GLY A 27 15.06 20.26 6.61
C GLY A 27 15.07 20.19 5.09
N ILE A 28 15.22 21.31 4.41
CA ILE A 28 15.30 21.37 2.95
C ILE A 28 16.59 22.09 2.59
N GLU A 29 17.40 21.43 1.73
CA GLU A 29 18.56 21.99 1.07
C GLU A 29 18.22 22.10 -0.42
N LEU A 30 18.39 23.28 -1.02
CA LEU A 30 18.04 23.53 -2.41
C LEU A 30 19.19 24.24 -3.11
N SER A 31 19.73 23.60 -4.13
CA SER A 31 20.75 24.17 -5.02
C SER A 31 20.16 24.35 -6.40
N ILE A 32 20.20 25.57 -6.94
CA ILE A 32 19.65 25.90 -8.26
C ILE A 32 20.77 26.57 -9.11
N PRO A 33 21.53 25.80 -9.88
CA PRO A 33 22.60 26.32 -10.74
C PRO A 33 22.09 27.23 -11.84
N THR A 34 20.90 26.95 -12.38
CA THR A 34 20.29 27.75 -13.43
C THR A 34 18.81 27.99 -13.17
N PHE A 35 18.46 29.26 -13.04
CA PHE A 35 17.10 29.74 -12.92
C PHE A 35 16.83 30.77 -14.01
N ARG A 36 15.80 30.55 -14.82
CA ARG A 36 15.39 31.45 -15.89
C ARG A 36 13.95 31.84 -15.75
N LEU A 37 13.70 33.14 -15.77
CA LEU A 37 12.38 33.75 -15.89
C LEU A 37 12.22 34.27 -17.31
N ALA A 38 11.09 33.99 -17.94
CA ALA A 38 10.71 34.53 -19.23
C ALA A 38 9.30 35.14 -19.17
N GLY A 39 9.10 36.24 -19.88
CA GLY A 39 7.80 36.93 -19.98
C GLY A 39 7.36 37.57 -18.65
N LEU A 40 8.28 38.06 -17.82
CA LEU A 40 7.94 38.89 -16.66
C LEU A 40 7.37 40.24 -17.15
N ASN A 41 6.10 40.49 -16.79
CA ASN A 41 5.46 41.77 -17.12
C ASN A 41 5.70 42.77 -15.99
N LEU A 42 6.78 43.56 -16.16
CA LEU A 42 7.16 44.58 -15.17
C LEU A 42 6.11 45.73 -15.08
N TYR A 43 5.41 46.04 -16.16
CA TYR A 43 4.35 47.07 -16.12
C TYR A 43 3.23 46.64 -15.15
N LYS A 44 2.68 45.42 -15.32
CA LYS A 44 1.67 44.92 -14.40
C LYS A 44 2.16 44.71 -12.99
N ALA A 45 3.43 44.41 -12.82
CA ALA A 45 4.02 44.29 -11.47
C ALA A 45 4.04 45.62 -10.70
N ILE A 46 4.21 46.74 -11.43
CA ILE A 46 4.26 48.08 -10.84
C ILE A 46 2.88 48.74 -10.75
N THR A 47 2.03 48.59 -11.78
CA THR A 47 0.73 49.28 -11.84
C THR A 47 -0.37 48.53 -11.10
N ASP A 48 -0.35 47.21 -11.14
CA ASP A 48 -1.45 46.37 -10.68
C ASP A 48 -1.03 45.51 -9.44
N ASN A 49 0.19 45.71 -8.92
CA ASN A 49 0.78 44.82 -7.90
C ASN A 49 0.68 43.32 -8.23
N LYS A 50 0.63 42.98 -9.53
CA LYS A 50 0.48 41.58 -10.01
C LYS A 50 1.71 41.11 -10.75
N ILE A 51 2.25 39.98 -10.32
CA ILE A 51 3.38 39.32 -10.97
C ILE A 51 2.84 38.38 -12.03
N ASN A 52 3.15 38.65 -13.31
CA ASN A 52 2.81 37.75 -14.42
C ASN A 52 4.11 37.27 -15.08
N ILE A 53 4.29 35.95 -15.09
CA ILE A 53 5.47 35.27 -15.64
C ILE A 53 4.98 34.24 -16.66
N SER A 54 5.47 34.29 -17.89
CA SER A 54 5.08 33.31 -18.88
C SER A 54 5.71 31.93 -18.62
N LYS A 55 6.98 31.92 -18.16
CA LYS A 55 7.71 30.67 -17.92
C LYS A 55 8.80 30.82 -16.87
N ILE A 56 8.87 29.82 -16.00
CA ILE A 56 10.00 29.60 -15.10
C ILE A 56 10.68 28.27 -15.49
N LEU A 57 11.99 28.29 -15.60
CA LEU A 57 12.80 27.11 -15.87
C LEU A 57 13.82 26.92 -14.76
N PHE A 58 13.74 25.76 -14.10
CA PHE A 58 14.78 25.24 -13.21
C PHE A 58 15.55 24.16 -13.95
N LYS A 59 16.85 24.30 -14.04
CA LYS A 59 17.71 23.36 -14.74
C LYS A 59 18.87 22.94 -13.86
N ASP A 60 19.11 21.62 -13.82
CA ASP A 60 20.18 20.99 -13.05
C ASP A 60 20.09 21.29 -11.53
N ALA A 61 18.89 21.62 -11.04
CA ALA A 61 18.64 21.87 -9.62
C ALA A 61 18.71 20.58 -8.79
N THR A 62 19.13 20.70 -7.55
CA THR A 62 19.11 19.61 -6.57
C THR A 62 18.26 20.04 -5.37
N CYS A 63 17.23 19.27 -5.07
CA CYS A 63 16.43 19.40 -3.86
C CYS A 63 16.74 18.21 -2.95
N LYS A 64 17.23 18.50 -1.73
CA LYS A 64 17.56 17.47 -0.75
C LYS A 64 16.71 17.66 0.51
N LEU A 65 15.91 16.65 0.81
CA LEU A 65 15.17 16.61 2.07
C LEU A 65 16.00 15.89 3.13
N LEU A 66 16.24 16.57 4.24
CA LEU A 66 16.99 16.05 5.38
C LEU A 66 16.00 15.56 6.44
N MET A 67 15.87 14.25 6.61
CA MET A 67 14.98 13.64 7.59
C MET A 67 15.68 13.49 8.94
N GLY A 68 15.06 13.99 10.00
CA GLY A 68 15.58 13.89 11.35
C GLY A 68 14.86 12.87 12.21
N LYS A 69 15.25 12.79 13.47
CA LYS A 69 14.59 11.95 14.48
C LYS A 69 13.20 12.50 14.79
N LYS A 70 12.24 11.61 15.02
CA LYS A 70 10.90 12.03 15.49
C LYS A 70 11.04 12.83 16.78
N PRO A 71 10.31 13.97 16.93
CA PRO A 71 10.35 14.78 18.14
C PRO A 71 10.07 13.97 19.40
N LYS A 72 10.87 14.16 20.43
CA LYS A 72 10.72 13.47 21.73
C LYS A 72 9.44 13.83 22.49
N LYS A 73 8.89 15.02 22.24
CA LYS A 73 7.59 15.48 22.76
C LYS A 73 6.80 16.13 21.62
N ILE A 74 5.60 15.65 21.39
CA ILE A 74 4.62 16.40 20.62
C ILE A 74 4.12 17.48 21.57
N VAL A 75 4.75 18.66 21.56
CA VAL A 75 4.13 19.85 22.14
C VAL A 75 3.00 20.18 21.19
N LYS A 76 1.76 19.88 21.61
CA LYS A 76 0.58 20.41 20.93
C LYS A 76 0.63 21.94 21.14
N HIS A 77 1.28 22.64 20.24
CA HIS A 77 0.99 24.05 20.04
C HIS A 77 -0.41 24.10 19.46
N ASN A 78 -1.30 24.88 20.08
CA ASN A 78 -2.62 25.23 19.54
C ASN A 78 -2.52 26.04 18.23
N ASP A 79 -1.34 26.24 17.71
CA ASP A 79 -0.98 26.88 16.44
C ASP A 79 -0.42 25.89 15.41
N ASP A 80 -0.77 24.59 15.49
CA ASP A 80 -0.70 23.73 14.31
C ASP A 80 -1.75 24.24 13.29
N LYS A 81 -1.49 25.42 12.74
CA LYS A 81 -1.99 25.80 11.43
C LYS A 81 -1.36 24.77 10.50
N GLU A 82 -2.12 23.69 10.24
CA GLU A 82 -1.88 22.85 9.08
C GLU A 82 -1.57 23.81 7.94
N PHE A 83 -0.52 23.53 7.16
CA PHE A 83 -0.18 24.34 5.99
C PHE A 83 -1.44 24.38 5.12
N ASN A 84 -2.21 25.46 5.31
CA ASN A 84 -3.43 25.67 4.55
C ASN A 84 -3.01 26.31 3.23
N ILE A 85 -2.98 25.49 2.20
CA ILE A 85 -2.66 25.91 0.83
C ILE A 85 -3.64 26.99 0.32
N ASP A 86 -4.83 27.08 0.94
CA ASP A 86 -5.86 28.07 0.63
C ASP A 86 -5.58 29.44 1.25
N SER A 87 -4.51 29.60 2.03
CA SER A 87 -4.21 30.90 2.65
C SER A 87 -2.70 31.17 2.70
N ILE A 88 -2.13 31.47 1.54
CA ILE A 88 -0.75 31.95 1.43
C ILE A 88 -0.73 33.45 1.71
N TYR A 89 -0.01 33.85 2.77
CA TYR A 89 0.12 35.26 3.12
C TYR A 89 1.21 35.92 2.28
N MET A 90 0.87 36.98 1.55
CA MET A 90 1.80 37.78 0.77
C MET A 90 1.49 39.26 0.97
N LYS A 91 2.41 39.98 1.58
CA LYS A 91 2.23 41.40 1.80
C LYS A 91 2.63 42.21 0.57
N GLY A 92 1.75 43.10 0.11
CA GLY A 92 2.05 44.05 -0.95
C GLY A 92 1.99 43.48 -2.37
N LEU A 93 1.33 42.31 -2.58
CA LEU A 93 1.03 41.76 -3.88
C LEU A 93 -0.46 41.47 -3.99
N ASP A 94 -1.08 41.70 -5.14
CA ASP A 94 -2.49 41.42 -5.43
C ASP A 94 -2.67 40.11 -6.19
N GLY A 95 -1.57 39.51 -6.68
CA GLY A 95 -1.61 38.20 -7.31
C GLY A 95 -0.32 37.79 -8.03
N ILE A 96 -0.20 36.49 -8.24
CA ILE A 96 0.87 35.88 -9.05
C ILE A 96 0.23 34.96 -10.08
N SER A 97 0.65 35.07 -11.34
CA SER A 97 0.30 34.15 -12.41
C SER A 97 1.55 33.65 -13.12
N ILE A 98 1.68 32.35 -13.28
CA ILE A 98 2.80 31.70 -13.94
C ILE A 98 2.25 30.71 -14.95
N GLY A 99 2.45 30.97 -16.25
CA GLY A 99 1.92 30.10 -17.30
C GLY A 99 2.57 28.73 -17.33
N LYS A 100 3.89 28.64 -17.05
CA LYS A 100 4.60 27.35 -17.05
C LYS A 100 5.79 27.36 -16.09
N ILE A 101 5.91 26.29 -15.29
CA ILE A 101 7.12 25.98 -14.53
C ILE A 101 7.66 24.64 -15.04
N GLU A 102 8.90 24.65 -15.48
CA GLU A 102 9.59 23.44 -15.96
C GLU A 102 10.80 23.13 -15.10
N PHE A 103 10.94 21.86 -14.80
CA PHE A 103 12.12 21.30 -14.15
C PHE A 103 12.82 20.34 -15.12
N LEU A 104 14.06 20.62 -15.48
CA LEU A 104 14.85 19.83 -16.43
C LEU A 104 16.12 19.30 -15.75
N ARG A 105 16.29 17.96 -15.77
CA ARG A 105 17.46 17.28 -15.23
C ARG A 105 17.73 17.61 -13.78
N ASN A 106 16.66 17.67 -12.98
CA ASN A 106 16.79 17.99 -11.58
C ASN A 106 17.01 16.72 -10.77
N LYS A 107 17.67 16.87 -9.63
CA LYS A 107 17.87 15.80 -8.66
C LYS A 107 16.95 16.01 -7.48
N PHE A 108 16.40 14.91 -6.98
CA PHE A 108 15.66 14.89 -5.73
C PHE A 108 16.26 13.82 -4.83
N GLU A 109 16.67 14.23 -3.65
CA GLU A 109 17.32 13.37 -2.67
C GLU A 109 16.57 13.42 -1.34
N ILE A 110 16.44 12.26 -0.68
CA ILE A 110 16.02 12.18 0.72
C ILE A 110 17.14 11.53 1.50
N TYR A 111 17.63 12.25 2.50
CA TYR A 111 18.73 11.84 3.35
C TYR A 111 18.29 11.66 4.79
N ASP A 112 18.50 10.46 5.35
CA ASP A 112 18.26 10.17 6.76
C ASP A 112 19.48 10.60 7.59
N LEU A 113 19.32 11.71 8.31
CA LEU A 113 20.37 12.25 9.18
C LEU A 113 20.68 11.35 10.38
N VAL A 114 19.73 10.51 10.80
CA VAL A 114 19.89 9.66 11.99
C VAL A 114 20.78 8.46 11.67
N ASN A 115 20.50 7.80 10.54
CA ASN A 115 21.22 6.63 10.10
C ASN A 115 22.36 6.94 9.13
N ASP A 116 22.56 8.23 8.79
CA ASP A 116 23.56 8.73 7.84
C ASP A 116 23.43 8.06 6.46
N GLN A 117 22.21 7.99 5.94
CA GLN A 117 21.88 7.19 4.76
C GLN A 117 21.07 7.96 3.73
N LEU A 118 21.44 7.83 2.46
CA LEU A 118 20.65 8.30 1.34
C LEU A 118 19.51 7.31 1.08
N ILE A 119 18.25 7.75 1.30
CA ILE A 119 17.05 6.93 1.13
C ILE A 119 16.53 6.99 -0.31
N VAL A 120 16.57 8.20 -0.89
CA VAL A 120 16.06 8.47 -2.25
C VAL A 120 17.13 9.23 -3.02
N ASN A 121 17.39 8.82 -4.23
CA ASN A 121 18.34 9.47 -5.15
C ASN A 121 17.77 9.48 -6.58
N ASN A 122 16.83 10.38 -6.82
CA ASN A 122 16.34 10.61 -8.18
C ASN A 122 17.28 11.55 -8.93
N LYS A 123 17.74 11.14 -10.10
CA LYS A 123 18.73 11.89 -10.89
C LYS A 123 18.15 12.64 -12.10
N ASP A 124 16.92 12.39 -12.48
CA ASP A 124 16.28 13.00 -13.66
C ASP A 124 14.79 13.26 -13.44
N LEU A 125 14.49 14.02 -12.38
CA LEU A 125 13.12 14.44 -12.10
C LEU A 125 12.61 15.35 -13.20
N LYS A 126 11.54 14.92 -13.88
CA LYS A 126 10.77 15.71 -14.82
C LYS A 126 9.49 16.16 -14.17
N PHE A 127 9.30 17.45 -14.12
CA PHE A 127 8.16 18.07 -13.51
C PHE A 127 7.71 19.25 -14.36
N GLU A 128 6.43 19.32 -14.65
CA GLU A 128 5.82 20.40 -15.39
C GLU A 128 4.56 20.86 -14.67
N LEU A 129 4.50 22.14 -14.39
CA LEU A 129 3.32 22.81 -13.84
C LEU A 129 2.88 23.86 -14.84
N LYS A 130 1.60 23.82 -15.26
CA LYS A 130 0.99 24.84 -16.12
C LYS A 130 -0.11 25.57 -15.38
N ASP A 131 -0.32 26.81 -15.79
CA ASP A 131 -1.42 27.64 -15.36
C ASP A 131 -1.57 27.70 -13.83
N PHE A 132 -0.44 28.05 -13.20
CA PHE A 132 -0.36 28.32 -11.77
C PHE A 132 -0.74 29.77 -11.50
N PHE A 133 -1.70 30.00 -10.63
CA PHE A 133 -2.01 31.35 -10.16
C PHE A 133 -2.44 31.37 -8.71
N LEU A 134 -2.12 32.49 -8.08
CA LEU A 134 -2.58 32.84 -6.75
C LEU A 134 -3.65 33.93 -6.91
N GLU A 135 -4.83 33.66 -6.38
CA GLU A 135 -5.97 34.58 -6.40
C GLU A 135 -6.21 35.10 -4.98
N GLU A 136 -6.45 36.41 -4.88
CA GLU A 136 -6.81 37.06 -3.63
C GLU A 136 -8.11 36.48 -3.04
N LEU A 137 -8.11 36.13 -1.75
CA LEU A 137 -9.32 35.76 -1.03
C LEU A 137 -10.15 37.00 -0.73
N LYS A 138 -11.36 37.06 -1.27
CA LYS A 138 -12.28 38.19 -1.09
C LYS A 138 -12.41 38.57 0.39
N GLY A 139 -12.10 39.84 0.69
CA GLY A 139 -12.21 40.40 2.02
C GLY A 139 -10.98 40.23 2.93
N ASN A 140 -9.91 39.66 2.41
CA ASN A 140 -8.64 39.54 3.14
C ASN A 140 -7.44 39.68 2.19
N ASN A 141 -7.06 40.91 1.91
CA ASN A 141 -6.09 41.30 0.88
C ASN A 141 -4.68 40.73 1.07
N ASP A 142 -4.37 40.13 2.22
CA ASP A 142 -3.07 39.55 2.50
C ASP A 142 -3.06 38.01 2.31
N TYR A 143 -4.17 37.39 1.95
CA TYR A 143 -4.29 35.97 1.77
C TYR A 143 -4.72 35.58 0.36
N PHE A 144 -4.10 34.57 -0.19
CA PHE A 144 -4.27 34.12 -1.56
C PHE A 144 -4.59 32.62 -1.60
N ARG A 145 -5.46 32.27 -2.53
CA ARG A 145 -5.76 30.89 -2.87
C ARG A 145 -4.86 30.44 -4.00
N LEU A 146 -4.28 29.25 -3.84
CA LEU A 146 -3.52 28.59 -4.89
C LEU A 146 -4.46 27.87 -5.86
N HIS A 147 -4.34 28.20 -7.14
CA HIS A 147 -4.95 27.46 -8.24
C HIS A 147 -3.89 26.73 -9.04
N LEU A 148 -4.11 25.42 -9.22
CA LEU A 148 -3.27 24.53 -10.02
C LEU A 148 -4.15 23.88 -11.08
N GLU A 149 -4.03 24.26 -12.34
CA GLU A 149 -4.87 23.68 -13.39
C GLU A 149 -4.24 22.43 -14.01
N ASN A 150 -2.92 22.38 -14.11
CA ASN A 150 -2.27 21.28 -14.81
C ASN A 150 -0.90 20.97 -14.23
N LEU A 151 -0.85 19.94 -13.41
CA LEU A 151 0.36 19.37 -12.82
C LEU A 151 0.66 18.05 -13.48
N LYS A 152 1.87 17.89 -14.05
CA LYS A 152 2.41 16.61 -14.53
C LYS A 152 3.72 16.31 -13.85
N LEU A 153 3.86 15.06 -13.37
CA LEU A 153 5.09 14.54 -12.77
C LEU A 153 5.44 13.23 -13.46
N GLU A 154 6.68 13.05 -13.84
CA GLU A 154 7.21 11.77 -14.32
C GLU A 154 8.54 11.47 -13.62
N LEU A 155 8.62 10.30 -13.02
CA LEU A 155 9.82 9.73 -12.42
C LEU A 155 10.15 8.44 -13.15
N LEU A 156 11.41 8.23 -13.50
CA LEU A 156 11.88 7.06 -14.24
C LEU A 156 12.98 6.35 -13.46
N LYS A 157 12.83 5.02 -13.34
CA LYS A 157 13.86 4.11 -12.75
C LYS A 157 14.31 4.53 -11.36
N GLU A 158 13.34 4.58 -10.45
CA GLU A 158 13.59 4.95 -9.07
C GLU A 158 13.82 3.74 -8.17
N GLU A 159 14.75 3.91 -7.25
CA GLU A 159 15.05 2.95 -6.21
C GLU A 159 15.00 3.64 -4.84
N PHE A 160 14.25 3.03 -3.92
CA PHE A 160 14.06 3.54 -2.57
C PHE A 160 14.39 2.45 -1.56
N MET A 161 15.23 2.76 -0.59
CA MET A 161 15.38 1.89 0.56
C MET A 161 14.24 2.13 1.56
N VAL A 162 13.50 1.09 1.88
CA VAL A 162 12.42 1.19 2.86
C VAL A 162 13.01 1.42 4.26
N PRO A 163 12.44 2.34 5.08
CA PRO A 163 12.92 2.59 6.44
C PRO A 163 13.07 1.30 7.25
N GLY A 164 14.23 1.10 7.86
CA GLY A 164 14.60 -0.14 8.55
C GLY A 164 15.58 -1.00 7.74
N GLY A 165 15.82 -0.68 6.46
CA GLY A 165 16.88 -1.28 5.65
C GLY A 165 16.64 -2.72 5.18
N ASN A 166 15.46 -3.29 5.47
CA ASN A 166 15.16 -4.68 5.14
C ASN A 166 14.67 -4.89 3.70
N TYR A 167 14.24 -3.82 3.02
CA TYR A 167 13.65 -3.88 1.69
C TYR A 167 14.12 -2.75 0.79
N ASN A 168 14.25 -3.04 -0.49
CA ASN A 168 14.34 -2.07 -1.57
C ASN A 168 13.02 -2.04 -2.35
N LEU A 169 12.56 -0.85 -2.67
CA LEU A 169 11.38 -0.58 -3.48
C LEU A 169 11.83 0.11 -4.77
N ASN A 170 11.57 -0.50 -5.90
CA ASN A 170 11.96 -0.01 -7.22
C ASN A 170 10.73 0.27 -8.07
N PHE A 171 10.82 1.24 -8.97
CA PHE A 171 9.83 1.54 -9.99
C PHE A 171 10.52 1.74 -11.34
N GLU A 172 9.88 1.30 -12.41
CA GLU A 172 10.30 1.66 -13.76
C GLU A 172 9.82 3.06 -14.13
N ARG A 173 8.58 3.38 -13.77
CA ARG A 173 7.97 4.68 -14.04
C ARG A 173 6.88 5.02 -13.02
N ILE A 174 6.86 6.27 -12.58
CA ILE A 174 5.71 6.88 -11.92
C ILE A 174 5.27 8.06 -12.78
N TYR A 175 4.02 8.07 -13.20
CA TYR A 175 3.42 9.15 -13.97
C TYR A 175 2.17 9.67 -13.29
N PHE A 176 2.12 10.97 -13.10
CA PHE A 176 1.00 11.68 -12.53
C PHE A 176 0.54 12.79 -13.48
N SER A 177 -0.75 12.88 -13.73
CA SER A 177 -1.37 13.98 -14.48
C SER A 177 -2.62 14.44 -13.74
N MET A 178 -2.62 15.69 -13.32
CA MET A 178 -3.77 16.29 -12.66
C MET A 178 -4.92 16.52 -13.65
N ALA A 179 -4.61 17.03 -14.86
CA ALA A 179 -5.63 17.28 -15.88
C ALA A 179 -6.38 16.02 -16.31
N ASP A 180 -5.66 14.86 -16.34
CA ASP A 180 -6.24 13.58 -16.70
C ASP A 180 -6.78 12.84 -15.46
N SER A 181 -6.54 13.36 -14.25
CA SER A 181 -6.82 12.71 -12.96
C SER A 181 -6.29 11.28 -12.90
N ILE A 182 -5.02 11.08 -13.31
CA ILE A 182 -4.37 9.78 -13.42
C ILE A 182 -3.07 9.76 -12.63
N LEU A 183 -2.87 8.67 -11.86
CA LEU A 183 -1.57 8.25 -11.35
C LEU A 183 -1.30 6.83 -11.85
N GLU A 184 -0.20 6.65 -12.57
CA GLU A 184 0.28 5.34 -13.04
C GLU A 184 1.63 5.01 -12.40
N ILE A 185 1.79 3.75 -11.99
CA ILE A 185 3.04 3.20 -11.49
C ILE A 185 3.30 1.93 -12.29
N ASP A 186 4.38 1.91 -13.05
CA ASP A 186 4.80 0.78 -13.87
C ASP A 186 6.03 0.10 -13.23
N GLY A 187 6.07 -1.23 -13.25
CA GLY A 187 7.23 -2.02 -12.84
C GLY A 187 7.60 -1.87 -11.36
N LEU A 188 6.59 -1.86 -10.46
CA LEU A 188 6.86 -1.83 -9.02
C LEU A 188 7.48 -3.16 -8.58
N LEU A 189 8.59 -3.08 -7.84
CA LEU A 189 9.29 -4.22 -7.28
C LEU A 189 9.71 -3.91 -5.84
N LEU A 190 9.16 -4.67 -4.88
CA LEU A 190 9.61 -4.67 -3.49
C LEU A 190 10.32 -5.99 -3.21
N LYS A 191 11.60 -5.93 -2.88
CA LYS A 191 12.40 -7.10 -2.51
C LYS A 191 13.19 -6.86 -1.23
N THR A 192 13.45 -7.95 -0.50
CA THR A 192 14.37 -7.89 0.63
C THR A 192 15.78 -7.48 0.17
N THR A 193 16.51 -6.75 1.03
CA THR A 193 17.92 -6.40 0.84
C THR A 193 18.87 -7.57 1.07
N TYR A 194 18.38 -8.68 1.57
CA TYR A 194 19.11 -9.94 1.78
C TYR A 194 19.04 -10.82 0.54
N ASN A 195 19.92 -11.83 0.42
CA ASN A 195 19.94 -12.72 -0.73
C ASN A 195 18.62 -13.47 -0.93
N ASP A 196 17.94 -13.82 0.17
CA ASP A 196 16.62 -14.43 0.15
C ASP A 196 15.79 -14.08 1.39
N LYS A 197 14.52 -14.48 1.39
CA LYS A 197 13.58 -14.26 2.49
C LYS A 197 13.98 -15.02 3.78
N TYR A 198 14.65 -16.15 3.67
CA TYR A 198 15.08 -16.93 4.85
C TYR A 198 16.23 -16.26 5.60
N GLU A 199 17.11 -15.56 4.89
CA GLU A 199 18.16 -14.75 5.53
C GLU A 199 17.55 -13.60 6.34
N LEU A 200 16.54 -12.91 5.80
CA LEU A 200 15.81 -11.90 6.55
C LEU A 200 15.08 -12.54 7.75
N ALA A 201 14.42 -13.69 7.56
CA ALA A 201 13.72 -14.39 8.65
C ALA A 201 14.64 -14.65 9.85
N LYS A 202 15.90 -15.07 9.63
CA LYS A 202 16.90 -15.29 10.68
C LYS A 202 17.25 -14.04 11.49
N LYS A 203 16.98 -12.84 10.97
CA LYS A 203 17.21 -11.55 11.64
C LYS A 203 16.01 -11.10 12.48
N LEU A 204 14.86 -11.71 12.29
CA LEU A 204 13.65 -11.34 13.00
C LEU A 204 13.62 -11.99 14.40
N LYS A 205 13.15 -11.24 15.38
CA LYS A 205 12.96 -11.72 16.74
C LYS A 205 11.70 -12.58 16.90
N PHE A 206 10.68 -12.29 16.13
CA PHE A 206 9.37 -12.92 16.16
C PHE A 206 8.94 -13.29 14.75
N THR A 207 8.04 -14.27 14.65
CA THR A 207 7.42 -14.60 13.37
C THR A 207 6.71 -13.37 12.78
N SER A 208 6.97 -13.10 11.51
CA SER A 208 6.36 -12.01 10.76
C SER A 208 6.33 -12.38 9.28
N GLU A 209 5.40 -11.78 8.56
CA GLU A 209 5.34 -11.92 7.12
C GLU A 209 6.53 -11.21 6.47
N ILE A 210 7.16 -11.90 5.53
CA ILE A 210 8.24 -11.38 4.68
C ILE A 210 7.73 -11.42 3.24
N TYR A 211 7.86 -10.31 2.54
CA TYR A 211 7.25 -10.09 1.24
C TYR A 211 8.29 -10.00 0.13
N ASP A 212 7.99 -10.61 -1.04
CA ASP A 212 8.47 -10.18 -2.34
C ASP A 212 7.26 -9.79 -3.16
N ILE A 213 7.25 -8.57 -3.70
CA ILE A 213 6.12 -8.03 -4.45
C ILE A 213 6.64 -7.52 -5.79
N ALA A 214 6.03 -7.96 -6.87
CA ALA A 214 6.18 -7.35 -8.18
C ALA A 214 4.81 -6.98 -8.73
N VAL A 215 4.68 -5.82 -9.35
CA VAL A 215 3.45 -5.37 -10.01
C VAL A 215 3.80 -4.80 -11.37
N GLU A 216 3.16 -5.33 -12.42
CA GLU A 216 3.36 -4.82 -13.78
C GLU A 216 2.88 -3.37 -13.87
N LYS A 217 1.64 -3.10 -13.43
CA LYS A 217 1.03 -1.78 -13.50
C LYS A 217 0.01 -1.53 -12.41
N ILE A 218 0.09 -0.35 -11.80
CA ILE A 218 -0.98 0.22 -10.95
C ILE A 218 -1.47 1.49 -11.64
N LYS A 219 -2.79 1.59 -11.81
CA LYS A 219 -3.43 2.79 -12.34
C LYS A 219 -4.51 3.27 -11.38
N ILE A 220 -4.37 4.51 -10.92
CA ILE A 220 -5.37 5.23 -10.13
C ILE A 220 -6.00 6.27 -11.04
N SER A 221 -7.33 6.29 -11.12
CA SER A 221 -8.07 7.16 -12.03
C SER A 221 -9.17 7.91 -11.32
N ALA A 222 -9.48 9.10 -11.85
CA ALA A 222 -10.54 9.97 -11.35
C ALA A 222 -10.44 10.20 -9.84
N PHE A 223 -9.31 10.74 -9.40
CA PHE A 223 -9.13 11.17 -8.02
C PHE A 223 -9.36 12.68 -7.87
N ASP A 224 -9.97 13.08 -6.76
CA ASP A 224 -10.22 14.48 -6.42
C ASP A 224 -9.01 15.08 -5.69
N LEU A 225 -8.04 15.61 -6.46
CA LEU A 225 -6.87 16.25 -5.88
C LEU A 225 -7.23 17.55 -5.14
N GLU A 226 -8.19 18.32 -5.65
CA GLU A 226 -8.64 19.57 -5.03
C GLU A 226 -9.29 19.30 -3.66
N GLY A 227 -10.21 18.36 -3.60
CA GLY A 227 -10.83 17.94 -2.34
C GLY A 227 -9.81 17.33 -1.36
N MET A 228 -8.82 16.59 -1.87
CA MET A 228 -7.73 16.06 -1.05
C MET A 228 -6.92 17.19 -0.40
N ILE A 229 -6.54 18.21 -1.16
CA ILE A 229 -5.76 19.34 -0.67
C ILE A 229 -6.59 20.20 0.31
N LYS A 230 -7.86 20.47 0.00
CA LYS A 230 -8.72 21.34 0.80
C LYS A 230 -9.27 20.68 2.07
N ASN A 231 -9.68 19.42 1.96
CA ASN A 231 -10.44 18.72 3.00
C ASN A 231 -9.64 17.58 3.66
N GLY A 232 -8.46 17.24 3.13
CA GLY A 232 -7.69 16.09 3.58
C GLY A 232 -8.38 14.74 3.33
N ILE A 233 -9.37 14.68 2.45
CA ILE A 233 -10.12 13.46 2.12
C ILE A 233 -9.67 12.96 0.75
N TYR A 234 -9.24 11.70 0.69
CA TYR A 234 -8.81 11.03 -0.54
C TYR A 234 -10.00 10.35 -1.21
N ILE A 235 -10.53 10.94 -2.27
CA ILE A 235 -11.61 10.38 -3.08
C ILE A 235 -11.03 9.87 -4.38
N ILE A 236 -11.21 8.56 -4.65
CA ILE A 236 -10.69 7.85 -5.80
C ILE A 236 -11.83 7.04 -6.41
N ASP A 237 -12.07 7.18 -7.69
CA ASP A 237 -13.08 6.37 -8.36
C ASP A 237 -12.57 4.95 -8.60
N SER A 238 -11.39 4.78 -9.21
CA SER A 238 -10.89 3.46 -9.52
C SER A 238 -9.39 3.29 -9.30
N VAL A 239 -9.04 2.09 -8.83
CA VAL A 239 -7.67 1.57 -8.75
C VAL A 239 -7.61 0.26 -9.52
N ALA A 240 -6.79 0.20 -10.57
CA ALA A 240 -6.51 -1.04 -11.31
C ALA A 240 -5.09 -1.51 -11.01
N VAL A 241 -4.96 -2.78 -10.62
CA VAL A 241 -3.69 -3.46 -10.37
C VAL A 241 -3.58 -4.62 -11.32
N LYS A 242 -2.58 -4.61 -12.19
CA LYS A 242 -2.34 -5.66 -13.17
C LYS A 242 -1.02 -6.36 -12.92
N GLY A 243 -1.01 -7.69 -13.06
CA GLY A 243 0.21 -8.48 -12.97
C GLY A 243 0.86 -8.44 -11.58
N LEU A 244 0.06 -8.49 -10.51
CA LEU A 244 0.57 -8.58 -9.15
C LEU A 244 1.11 -9.99 -8.89
N HIS A 245 2.40 -10.09 -8.61
CA HIS A 245 3.05 -11.27 -8.05
C HIS A 245 3.38 -10.98 -6.58
N LEU A 246 2.68 -11.64 -5.67
CA LEU A 246 2.83 -11.50 -4.23
C LEU A 246 3.32 -12.82 -3.63
N ASP A 247 4.56 -12.85 -3.16
CA ASP A 247 5.15 -14.02 -2.51
C ASP A 247 5.43 -13.71 -1.04
N ILE A 248 4.72 -14.39 -0.15
CA ILE A 248 4.76 -14.18 1.31
C ILE A 248 5.40 -15.39 1.96
N LEU A 249 6.40 -15.18 2.81
CA LEU A 249 6.98 -16.19 3.69
C LEU A 249 6.74 -15.82 5.14
N MET A 250 6.29 -16.80 5.94
CA MET A 250 6.22 -16.70 7.40
C MET A 250 7.03 -17.85 8.02
N ASP A 251 8.05 -17.51 8.82
CA ASP A 251 8.83 -18.53 9.53
C ASP A 251 8.20 -18.85 10.89
N LYS A 252 7.46 -19.96 10.96
CA LYS A 252 6.76 -20.42 12.17
C LYS A 252 7.68 -21.07 13.20
N ARG A 253 8.98 -21.21 12.92
CA ARG A 253 9.98 -21.67 13.89
C ARG A 253 10.35 -20.56 14.88
N LEU A 254 10.09 -19.31 14.52
CA LEU A 254 10.26 -18.16 15.41
C LEU A 254 9.08 -18.05 16.39
N PRO A 255 9.32 -17.51 17.60
CA PRO A 255 8.25 -17.31 18.56
C PRO A 255 7.20 -16.31 18.04
N PHE A 256 5.94 -16.56 18.40
CA PHE A 256 4.85 -15.65 18.05
C PHE A 256 4.88 -14.40 18.95
N ASN A 257 4.63 -13.24 18.35
CA ASN A 257 4.50 -11.99 19.10
C ASN A 257 3.06 -11.81 19.60
N THR A 258 2.83 -12.14 20.88
CA THR A 258 1.50 -12.03 21.51
C THR A 258 0.99 -10.60 21.64
N ASP A 259 1.89 -9.60 21.59
CA ASP A 259 1.53 -8.18 21.73
C ASP A 259 1.01 -7.58 20.41
N LYS A 260 1.13 -8.31 19.29
CA LYS A 260 0.69 -7.87 17.97
C LYS A 260 -0.36 -8.81 17.42
N ARG A 261 -1.54 -8.25 17.12
CA ARG A 261 -2.58 -8.94 16.36
C ARG A 261 -2.72 -8.27 15.00
N PRO A 262 -2.63 -9.00 13.88
CA PRO A 262 -2.92 -8.47 12.55
C PRO A 262 -4.34 -7.89 12.53
N LYS A 263 -4.49 -6.73 11.91
CA LYS A 263 -5.80 -6.09 11.78
C LYS A 263 -6.54 -6.64 10.57
N LEU A 264 -7.83 -6.83 10.71
CA LEU A 264 -8.72 -7.14 9.60
C LEU A 264 -8.80 -5.94 8.63
N PRO A 265 -9.12 -6.15 7.34
CA PRO A 265 -9.22 -5.06 6.35
C PRO A 265 -10.15 -3.93 6.76
N ASN A 266 -11.33 -4.24 7.30
CA ASN A 266 -12.28 -3.26 7.82
C ASN A 266 -11.75 -2.50 9.03
N GLN A 267 -10.98 -3.12 9.92
CA GLN A 267 -10.33 -2.45 11.04
C GLN A 267 -9.24 -1.50 10.54
N SER A 268 -8.45 -1.94 9.56
CA SER A 268 -7.40 -1.11 8.96
C SER A 268 -7.98 0.14 8.33
N LEU A 269 -9.08 0.02 7.58
CA LEU A 269 -9.80 1.17 7.01
C LEU A 269 -10.29 2.12 8.09
N LYS A 270 -11.02 1.63 9.11
CA LYS A 270 -11.55 2.47 10.20
C LYS A 270 -10.49 3.24 10.98
N GLN A 271 -9.27 2.72 11.04
CA GLN A 271 -8.15 3.29 11.80
C GLN A 271 -7.22 4.17 10.94
N MET A 272 -7.55 4.37 9.67
CA MET A 272 -6.79 5.30 8.82
C MET A 272 -6.88 6.72 9.36
N ARG A 273 -5.73 7.39 9.42
CA ARG A 273 -5.66 8.79 9.86
C ARG A 273 -6.26 9.75 8.84
N SER A 274 -5.99 9.49 7.57
CA SER A 274 -6.52 10.28 6.46
C SER A 274 -7.76 9.57 5.89
N PRO A 275 -8.92 10.24 5.86
CA PRO A 275 -10.13 9.68 5.31
C PRO A 275 -9.94 9.30 3.84
N LEU A 276 -10.31 8.06 3.49
CA LEU A 276 -10.16 7.49 2.16
C LEU A 276 -11.50 6.94 1.66
N TYR A 277 -11.80 7.20 0.40
CA TYR A 277 -12.92 6.59 -0.32
C TYR A 277 -12.43 6.09 -1.68
N ILE A 278 -12.61 4.80 -1.95
CA ILE A 278 -12.33 4.19 -3.26
C ILE A 278 -13.59 3.46 -3.70
N SER A 279 -14.15 3.85 -4.85
CA SER A 279 -15.35 3.22 -5.38
C SER A 279 -15.09 1.78 -5.79
N LYS A 280 -14.00 1.55 -6.54
CA LYS A 280 -13.64 0.25 -7.11
C LYS A 280 -12.14 0.01 -7.12
N ILE A 281 -11.73 -1.22 -6.74
CA ILE A 281 -10.39 -1.72 -6.97
C ILE A 281 -10.51 -2.99 -7.81
N SER A 282 -9.81 -3.07 -8.95
CA SER A 282 -9.65 -4.28 -9.74
C SER A 282 -8.23 -4.81 -9.64
N ILE A 283 -8.11 -6.12 -9.46
CA ILE A 283 -6.84 -6.86 -9.50
C ILE A 283 -6.98 -7.88 -10.61
N GLU A 284 -6.06 -7.89 -11.55
CA GLU A 284 -6.13 -8.70 -12.76
C GLU A 284 -4.81 -9.40 -13.05
N ASP A 285 -4.87 -10.58 -13.67
CA ASP A 285 -3.71 -11.37 -14.13
C ASP A 285 -2.64 -11.56 -13.02
N SER A 286 -3.08 -11.87 -11.81
CA SER A 286 -2.24 -11.81 -10.62
C SER A 286 -1.94 -13.19 -10.04
N HIS A 287 -0.93 -13.27 -9.20
CA HIS A 287 -0.47 -14.50 -8.56
C HIS A 287 -0.12 -14.23 -7.10
N LEU A 288 -0.65 -15.06 -6.19
CA LEU A 288 -0.31 -15.03 -4.79
C LEU A 288 0.27 -16.37 -4.37
N LYS A 289 1.44 -16.36 -3.74
CA LYS A 289 2.08 -17.51 -3.12
C LYS A 289 2.30 -17.21 -1.66
N TYR A 290 1.71 -18.03 -0.79
CA TYR A 290 1.85 -17.93 0.65
C TYR A 290 2.57 -19.16 1.19
N GLN A 291 3.60 -18.94 2.01
CA GLN A 291 4.44 -20.00 2.55
C GLN A 291 4.59 -19.88 4.06
N GLU A 292 4.50 -21.01 4.77
CA GLU A 292 4.85 -21.12 6.18
C GLU A 292 5.92 -22.19 6.40
N LYS A 293 7.04 -21.81 7.02
CA LYS A 293 8.11 -22.75 7.32
C LYS A 293 7.91 -23.30 8.73
N TYR A 294 7.68 -24.61 8.81
CA TYR A 294 7.53 -25.33 10.06
C TYR A 294 8.80 -26.13 10.40
N GLU A 295 8.98 -26.40 11.69
CA GLU A 295 10.03 -27.29 12.17
C GLU A 295 9.77 -28.74 11.76
N GLY A 296 10.82 -29.46 11.37
CA GLY A 296 10.71 -30.88 10.98
C GLY A 296 10.33 -31.13 9.53
N TYR A 297 10.00 -30.10 8.76
CA TYR A 297 9.75 -30.21 7.33
C TYR A 297 10.81 -29.50 6.51
N GLU A 298 11.31 -30.15 5.47
CA GLU A 298 12.32 -29.59 4.55
C GLU A 298 11.71 -28.49 3.68
N GLU A 299 10.52 -28.75 3.13
CA GLU A 299 9.77 -27.81 2.33
C GLU A 299 8.76 -27.01 3.19
N PRO A 300 8.52 -25.73 2.88
CA PRO A 300 7.49 -24.95 3.55
C PRO A 300 6.09 -25.39 3.10
N MET A 301 5.11 -25.28 4.00
CA MET A 301 3.71 -25.26 3.58
C MET A 301 3.53 -24.19 2.51
N THR A 302 2.90 -24.54 1.42
CA THR A 302 2.71 -23.62 0.30
C THR A 302 1.26 -23.63 -0.16
N ALA A 303 0.64 -22.45 -0.21
CA ALA A 303 -0.65 -22.19 -0.82
C ALA A 303 -0.48 -21.21 -1.99
N ILE A 304 -1.08 -21.52 -3.12
CA ILE A 304 -0.97 -20.74 -4.36
C ILE A 304 -2.36 -20.34 -4.84
N LEU A 305 -2.53 -19.07 -5.18
CA LEU A 305 -3.64 -18.55 -5.95
C LEU A 305 -3.09 -18.05 -7.30
N ALA A 306 -3.21 -18.88 -8.33
CA ALA A 306 -2.80 -18.54 -9.69
C ALA A 306 -3.96 -17.91 -10.46
N ASP A 307 -3.65 -17.15 -11.52
CA ASP A 307 -4.65 -16.44 -12.34
C ASP A 307 -5.66 -15.66 -11.49
N LEU A 308 -5.14 -15.01 -10.45
CA LEU A 308 -5.94 -14.28 -9.46
C LEU A 308 -6.54 -13.03 -10.07
N ASN A 309 -7.86 -12.96 -10.02
CA ASN A 309 -8.65 -11.78 -10.36
C ASN A 309 -9.55 -11.42 -9.18
N ALA A 310 -9.59 -10.15 -8.80
CA ALA A 310 -10.45 -9.70 -7.72
C ALA A 310 -11.08 -8.33 -8.01
N GLN A 311 -12.30 -8.15 -7.53
CA GLN A 311 -13.03 -6.89 -7.56
C GLN A 311 -13.39 -6.51 -6.14
N ILE A 312 -12.96 -5.32 -5.72
CA ILE A 312 -13.28 -4.75 -4.41
C ILE A 312 -14.12 -3.51 -4.64
N HIS A 313 -15.26 -3.42 -3.98
CA HIS A 313 -16.13 -2.26 -4.08
C HIS A 313 -16.32 -1.61 -2.73
N PHE A 314 -16.40 -0.28 -2.74
CA PHE A 314 -16.73 0.55 -1.59
C PHE A 314 -15.73 0.42 -0.41
N ALA A 315 -14.43 0.57 -0.71
CA ALA A 315 -13.42 0.65 0.34
C ALA A 315 -13.36 2.08 0.90
N THR A 316 -13.85 2.31 2.13
CA THR A 316 -13.88 3.66 2.71
C THR A 316 -13.61 3.70 4.20
N SER A 317 -12.95 4.78 4.62
CA SER A 317 -12.80 5.20 6.01
C SER A 317 -13.53 6.50 6.32
N VAL A 318 -14.25 7.07 5.35
CA VAL A 318 -15.03 8.31 5.52
C VAL A 318 -16.28 8.01 6.38
N LYS A 319 -16.39 8.65 7.55
CA LYS A 319 -17.41 8.36 8.56
C LYS A 319 -18.83 8.49 8.02
N ASP A 320 -19.11 9.53 7.25
CA ASP A 320 -20.45 9.75 6.67
C ASP A 320 -20.82 8.66 5.67
N SER A 321 -19.84 8.19 4.88
CA SER A 321 -20.04 7.06 3.97
C SER A 321 -20.26 5.73 4.71
N ILE A 322 -19.57 5.51 5.84
CA ILE A 322 -19.75 4.33 6.69
C ILE A 322 -21.16 4.32 7.31
N SER A 323 -21.65 5.47 7.75
CA SER A 323 -22.97 5.60 8.39
C SER A 323 -24.15 5.24 7.47
N THR A 324 -23.93 5.12 6.16
CA THR A 324 -24.95 4.69 5.19
C THR A 324 -25.30 3.20 5.29
N GLY A 325 -24.60 2.41 6.12
CA GLY A 325 -24.79 0.97 6.26
C GLY A 325 -24.28 0.14 5.06
N LYS A 326 -23.53 0.76 4.15
CA LYS A 326 -22.92 0.04 3.03
C LYS A 326 -21.76 -0.82 3.49
N SER A 327 -21.55 -1.93 2.79
CA SER A 327 -20.46 -2.87 3.04
C SER A 327 -19.38 -2.76 1.97
N MET A 328 -18.11 -2.91 2.35
CA MET A 328 -17.09 -3.23 1.39
C MET A 328 -17.26 -4.69 0.95
N THR A 329 -17.26 -4.94 -0.35
CA THR A 329 -17.35 -6.30 -0.91
C THR A 329 -16.09 -6.67 -1.66
N VAL A 330 -15.71 -7.95 -1.60
CA VAL A 330 -14.57 -8.51 -2.35
C VAL A 330 -15.05 -9.76 -3.06
N ASN A 331 -14.97 -9.77 -4.38
CA ASN A 331 -15.20 -10.95 -5.22
C ASN A 331 -13.86 -11.40 -5.77
N LEU A 332 -13.46 -12.62 -5.47
CA LEU A 332 -12.18 -13.20 -5.85
C LEU A 332 -12.38 -14.45 -6.68
N GLN A 333 -11.65 -14.57 -7.77
CA GLN A 333 -11.56 -15.76 -8.62
C GLN A 333 -10.09 -16.11 -8.83
N SER A 334 -9.76 -17.40 -8.74
CA SER A 334 -8.37 -17.85 -8.89
C SER A 334 -8.35 -19.35 -9.18
N ASN A 335 -7.20 -19.87 -9.58
CA ASN A 335 -6.90 -21.30 -9.61
C ASN A 335 -6.10 -21.67 -8.36
N PHE A 336 -6.74 -22.35 -7.38
CA PHE A 336 -6.07 -22.76 -6.15
C PHE A 336 -5.07 -23.89 -6.45
N MET A 337 -3.85 -23.77 -5.92
CA MET A 337 -2.74 -24.70 -6.22
C MET A 337 -2.53 -24.88 -7.74
N GLU A 338 -2.71 -23.80 -8.50
CA GLU A 338 -2.53 -23.71 -9.97
C GLU A 338 -3.56 -24.45 -10.83
N LYS A 339 -4.55 -25.14 -10.24
CA LYS A 339 -5.46 -25.99 -11.01
C LYS A 339 -6.94 -25.76 -10.73
N PRO A 340 -7.53 -26.19 -9.56
CA PRO A 340 -8.96 -26.11 -9.39
C PRO A 340 -9.43 -24.67 -9.26
N PRO A 341 -10.46 -24.27 -10.02
CA PRO A 341 -11.09 -22.97 -9.87
C PRO A 341 -11.62 -22.76 -8.46
N LEU A 342 -11.26 -21.61 -7.88
CA LEU A 342 -11.71 -21.13 -6.59
C LEU A 342 -12.44 -19.79 -6.76
N HIS A 343 -13.63 -19.68 -6.19
CA HIS A 343 -14.40 -18.45 -6.10
C HIS A 343 -14.64 -18.13 -4.62
N VAL A 344 -14.36 -16.91 -4.20
CA VAL A 344 -14.61 -16.46 -2.82
C VAL A 344 -15.21 -15.06 -2.81
N ASN A 345 -16.27 -14.90 -2.04
CA ASN A 345 -16.90 -13.62 -1.77
C ASN A 345 -16.69 -13.23 -0.30
N PHE A 346 -16.31 -11.99 -0.06
CA PHE A 346 -16.27 -11.42 1.28
C PHE A 346 -17.19 -10.20 1.34
N ILE A 347 -17.86 -10.03 2.48
CA ILE A 347 -18.68 -8.86 2.80
C ILE A 347 -18.20 -8.31 4.13
N PHE A 348 -17.73 -7.07 4.14
CA PHE A 348 -17.26 -6.35 5.31
C PHE A 348 -18.23 -5.19 5.63
N PRO A 349 -19.22 -5.36 6.52
CA PRO A 349 -20.03 -4.25 7.02
C PRO A 349 -19.12 -3.24 7.75
N LEU A 350 -18.98 -2.04 7.16
CA LEU A 350 -18.05 -1.05 7.69
C LEU A 350 -18.56 -0.37 8.96
N ASP A 351 -19.87 -0.43 9.24
CA ASP A 351 -20.52 0.04 10.45
C ASP A 351 -20.54 -0.99 11.60
N SER A 352 -20.08 -2.23 11.36
CA SER A 352 -20.04 -3.28 12.37
C SER A 352 -19.19 -2.88 13.58
N ARG A 353 -19.79 -2.87 14.78
CA ARG A 353 -19.08 -2.57 16.04
C ARG A 353 -18.10 -3.67 16.44
N ALA A 354 -18.39 -4.93 16.09
CA ALA A 354 -17.56 -6.09 16.38
C ALA A 354 -16.56 -6.41 15.25
N ASP A 355 -16.48 -5.56 14.21
CA ASP A 355 -15.67 -5.78 13.01
C ASP A 355 -15.96 -7.13 12.33
N THR A 356 -17.20 -7.63 12.46
CA THR A 356 -17.62 -8.88 11.84
C THR A 356 -17.66 -8.73 10.33
N PHE A 357 -17.15 -9.75 9.64
CA PHE A 357 -17.28 -9.92 8.19
C PHE A 357 -17.85 -11.30 7.86
N TYR A 358 -18.36 -11.44 6.66
CA TYR A 358 -18.93 -12.68 6.13
C TYR A 358 -18.12 -13.13 4.93
N PHE A 359 -18.06 -14.44 4.75
CA PHE A 359 -17.41 -15.05 3.60
C PHE A 359 -18.18 -16.28 3.12
N GLU A 360 -18.11 -16.53 1.84
CA GLU A 360 -18.55 -17.75 1.19
C GLU A 360 -17.63 -18.10 0.04
N GLY A 361 -17.50 -19.37 -0.28
CA GLY A 361 -16.65 -19.79 -1.37
C GLY A 361 -16.95 -21.18 -1.88
N HIS A 362 -16.42 -21.43 -3.07
CA HIS A 362 -16.53 -22.68 -3.79
C HIS A 362 -15.20 -23.02 -4.44
N LEU A 363 -14.69 -24.23 -4.17
CA LEU A 363 -13.55 -24.82 -4.85
C LEU A 363 -14.05 -25.97 -5.72
N ALA A 364 -13.68 -25.96 -6.99
CA ALA A 364 -14.06 -26.99 -7.95
C ALA A 364 -13.26 -28.29 -7.77
N SER A 365 -13.52 -29.26 -8.67
CA SER A 365 -12.91 -30.59 -8.62
C SER A 365 -11.39 -30.56 -8.79
N ALA A 366 -10.71 -31.48 -8.07
CA ALA A 366 -9.25 -31.61 -8.08
C ALA A 366 -8.84 -33.04 -7.69
N LYS A 367 -7.59 -33.40 -7.90
CA LYS A 367 -6.99 -34.59 -7.26
C LYS A 367 -6.51 -34.17 -5.85
N MET A 368 -6.82 -35.02 -4.85
CA MET A 368 -6.48 -34.71 -3.46
C MET A 368 -4.97 -34.53 -3.23
N ASN A 369 -4.12 -35.26 -3.93
CA ASN A 369 -2.67 -35.13 -3.82
C ASN A 369 -2.10 -33.77 -4.32
N GLU A 370 -2.87 -32.99 -5.05
CA GLU A 370 -2.49 -31.62 -5.47
C GLU A 370 -2.39 -30.67 -4.26
N PHE A 371 -3.06 -31.00 -3.15
CA PHE A 371 -3.03 -30.22 -1.92
C PHE A 371 -1.87 -30.56 -0.97
N ASN A 372 -1.04 -31.57 -1.29
CA ASN A 372 0.01 -32.05 -0.37
C ASN A 372 1.03 -30.97 0.01
N LYS A 373 1.37 -30.05 -0.90
CA LYS A 373 2.26 -28.92 -0.58
C LYS A 373 1.71 -28.03 0.53
N ALA A 374 0.39 -28.01 0.71
CA ALA A 374 -0.26 -27.26 1.78
C ALA A 374 -0.51 -28.16 3.00
N SER A 375 -1.08 -29.36 2.81
CA SER A 375 -1.57 -30.21 3.91
C SER A 375 -0.45 -30.91 4.68
N GLU A 376 0.54 -31.45 3.98
CA GLU A 376 1.59 -32.26 4.63
C GLU A 376 2.41 -31.45 5.64
N PRO A 377 2.99 -30.26 5.27
CA PRO A 377 3.76 -29.48 6.25
C PRO A 377 2.90 -28.75 7.29
N ALA A 378 1.64 -28.37 6.95
CA ALA A 378 0.79 -27.61 7.86
C ALA A 378 0.14 -28.50 8.95
N ILE A 379 -0.29 -29.69 8.58
CA ILE A 379 -1.13 -30.55 9.42
C ILE A 379 -0.67 -32.02 9.46
N GLY A 380 0.44 -32.35 8.80
CA GLY A 380 0.97 -33.72 8.77
C GLY A 380 0.11 -34.72 7.99
N VAL A 381 -0.74 -34.24 7.06
CA VAL A 381 -1.61 -35.11 6.26
C VAL A 381 -1.13 -35.12 4.81
N LYS A 382 -0.78 -36.31 4.31
CA LYS A 382 -0.40 -36.57 2.94
C LYS A 382 -1.47 -37.40 2.24
N PHE A 383 -2.09 -36.80 1.24
CA PHE A 383 -3.06 -37.50 0.40
C PHE A 383 -2.34 -38.39 -0.63
N ILE A 384 -2.58 -39.70 -0.60
CA ILE A 384 -2.01 -40.66 -1.54
C ILE A 384 -2.84 -40.69 -2.81
N LYS A 385 -4.15 -40.74 -2.66
CA LYS A 385 -5.12 -40.68 -3.75
C LYS A 385 -6.46 -40.12 -3.29
N GLY A 386 -7.32 -39.83 -4.23
CA GLY A 386 -8.69 -39.35 -4.02
C GLY A 386 -9.06 -38.29 -5.03
N ASP A 387 -10.33 -38.24 -5.34
CA ASP A 387 -10.94 -37.24 -6.21
C ASP A 387 -11.82 -36.32 -5.37
N LEU A 388 -11.42 -35.07 -5.24
CA LEU A 388 -12.27 -34.01 -4.78
C LEU A 388 -13.28 -33.68 -5.87
N LYS A 389 -14.57 -33.61 -5.54
CA LYS A 389 -15.62 -33.16 -6.47
C LYS A 389 -15.88 -31.69 -6.31
N GLU A 390 -16.07 -31.22 -5.08
CA GLU A 390 -16.21 -29.80 -4.73
C GLU A 390 -16.03 -29.58 -3.24
N ILE A 391 -15.67 -28.33 -2.88
CA ILE A 391 -15.80 -27.81 -1.52
C ILE A 391 -16.67 -26.55 -1.58
N LYS A 392 -17.70 -26.49 -0.74
CA LYS A 392 -18.46 -25.27 -0.47
C LYS A 392 -18.27 -24.88 0.98
N PHE A 393 -18.03 -23.62 1.23
CA PHE A 393 -17.85 -23.10 2.58
C PHE A 393 -18.49 -21.73 2.72
N SER A 394 -18.97 -21.43 3.93
CA SER A 394 -19.45 -20.11 4.28
C SER A 394 -19.31 -19.86 5.78
N GLY A 395 -19.24 -18.61 6.17
CA GLY A 395 -19.10 -18.28 7.57
C GLY A 395 -19.07 -16.79 7.85
N SER A 396 -18.82 -16.50 9.10
CA SER A 396 -18.53 -15.15 9.61
C SER A 396 -17.36 -15.18 10.55
N ALA A 397 -16.59 -14.10 10.59
CA ALA A 397 -15.49 -13.95 11.51
C ALA A 397 -15.37 -12.51 12.01
N ASN A 398 -14.75 -12.36 13.17
CA ASN A 398 -14.32 -11.09 13.73
C ASN A 398 -12.93 -11.31 14.37
N PRO A 399 -12.29 -10.31 15.01
CA PRO A 399 -10.96 -10.47 15.59
C PRO A 399 -10.81 -11.56 16.64
N GLU A 400 -11.91 -12.06 17.23
CA GLU A 400 -11.89 -12.99 18.34
C GLU A 400 -12.38 -14.38 17.94
N ILE A 401 -13.37 -14.47 17.05
CA ILE A 401 -14.05 -15.73 16.76
C ILE A 401 -14.39 -15.86 15.28
N SER A 402 -14.26 -17.08 14.76
CA SER A 402 -14.73 -17.49 13.44
C SER A 402 -15.74 -18.63 13.59
N LYS A 403 -16.86 -18.53 12.84
CA LYS A 403 -17.90 -19.55 12.76
C LYS A 403 -18.24 -19.80 11.29
N GLY A 404 -18.38 -21.07 10.91
CA GLY A 404 -18.71 -21.38 9.53
C GLY A 404 -19.13 -22.83 9.36
N SER A 405 -19.52 -23.15 8.14
CA SER A 405 -19.83 -24.49 7.68
C SER A 405 -19.02 -24.80 6.42
N MET A 406 -18.68 -26.06 6.23
CA MET A 406 -18.02 -26.56 5.04
C MET A 406 -18.63 -27.89 4.62
N THR A 407 -18.94 -28.00 3.34
CA THR A 407 -19.31 -29.28 2.71
C THR A 407 -18.24 -29.65 1.71
N MET A 408 -17.66 -30.84 1.86
CA MET A 408 -16.63 -31.39 0.99
C MET A 408 -17.12 -32.73 0.39
N LEU A 409 -17.25 -32.75 -0.92
CA LEU A 409 -17.64 -33.97 -1.66
C LEU A 409 -16.40 -34.60 -2.30
N TYR A 410 -16.14 -35.85 -2.01
CA TYR A 410 -14.97 -36.57 -2.50
C TYR A 410 -15.20 -38.05 -2.64
N SER A 411 -14.34 -38.77 -3.36
CA SER A 411 -14.36 -40.21 -3.50
C SER A 411 -12.98 -40.83 -3.57
N GLY A 412 -12.85 -42.09 -3.11
CA GLY A 412 -11.62 -42.85 -3.18
C GLY A 412 -10.47 -42.26 -2.38
N LEU A 413 -10.76 -41.56 -1.30
CA LEU A 413 -9.75 -40.90 -0.47
C LEU A 413 -8.91 -41.93 0.29
N GLU A 414 -7.58 -41.76 0.18
CA GLU A 414 -6.59 -42.45 0.99
C GLU A 414 -5.52 -41.45 1.41
N ALA A 415 -5.21 -41.39 2.70
CA ALA A 415 -4.27 -40.45 3.26
C ALA A 415 -3.39 -41.11 4.32
N GLU A 416 -2.17 -40.62 4.44
CA GLU A 416 -1.22 -40.95 5.50
C GLU A 416 -1.16 -39.74 6.46
N VAL A 417 -1.02 -40.04 7.78
CA VAL A 417 -0.87 -39.02 8.82
C VAL A 417 0.49 -39.18 9.47
N ASP A 418 1.30 -38.14 9.45
CA ASP A 418 2.60 -38.14 10.13
C ASP A 418 2.42 -38.11 11.65
N LYS A 419 2.88 -39.17 12.33
CA LYS A 419 2.78 -39.32 13.78
C LYS A 419 3.59 -38.29 14.58
N LYS A 420 4.56 -37.61 13.97
CA LYS A 420 5.41 -36.62 14.63
C LYS A 420 4.67 -35.36 15.04
N ASN A 421 3.51 -35.07 14.40
CA ASN A 421 2.75 -33.83 14.63
C ASN A 421 1.57 -33.98 15.61
N THR A 422 1.33 -35.18 16.15
CA THR A 422 0.15 -35.41 17.01
C THR A 422 0.28 -34.88 18.44
N GLU A 423 1.47 -34.45 18.88
CA GLU A 423 1.69 -34.05 20.28
C GLU A 423 1.75 -32.56 20.59
N LYS A 424 1.91 -31.65 19.58
CA LYS A 424 2.21 -30.25 19.88
C LYS A 424 1.14 -29.21 19.61
N ASP A 425 0.21 -29.43 18.71
CA ASP A 425 -0.88 -28.46 18.50
C ASP A 425 -2.17 -29.18 18.11
N LYS A 426 -3.17 -29.10 18.96
CA LYS A 426 -4.57 -29.42 18.64
C LYS A 426 -5.10 -28.43 17.61
N ASN A 427 -4.56 -28.53 16.41
CA ASN A 427 -5.04 -27.75 15.29
C ASN A 427 -6.50 -28.10 15.04
N ILE A 428 -7.37 -27.12 14.91
CA ILE A 428 -8.82 -27.28 14.69
C ILE A 428 -9.10 -28.24 13.53
N PHE A 429 -8.24 -28.24 12.50
CA PHE A 429 -8.36 -29.12 11.35
C PHE A 429 -7.97 -30.58 11.68
N LEU A 430 -6.94 -30.81 12.51
CA LEU A 430 -6.60 -32.16 13.00
C LEU A 430 -7.70 -32.73 13.90
N CYS A 431 -8.29 -31.88 14.77
CA CYS A 431 -9.47 -32.27 15.54
C CYS A 431 -10.67 -32.58 14.63
N TRP A 432 -10.82 -31.86 13.53
CA TRP A 432 -11.87 -32.13 12.55
C TRP A 432 -11.60 -33.45 11.80
N VAL A 433 -10.37 -33.68 11.32
CA VAL A 433 -9.97 -34.94 10.64
C VAL A 433 -9.98 -36.13 11.61
N ALA A 434 -9.55 -35.96 12.85
CA ALA A 434 -9.52 -37.03 13.86
C ALA A 434 -10.90 -37.35 14.44
N ASN A 435 -11.81 -36.39 14.51
CA ASN A 435 -13.17 -36.57 15.02
C ASN A 435 -14.17 -36.92 13.90
N THR A 436 -13.83 -36.70 12.66
CA THR A 436 -14.60 -37.16 11.51
C THR A 436 -14.04 -38.52 11.12
N VAL A 437 -14.83 -39.58 11.25
CA VAL A 437 -14.50 -40.86 10.62
C VAL A 437 -14.40 -40.56 9.13
N VAL A 438 -13.17 -40.45 8.62
CA VAL A 438 -12.92 -40.12 7.22
C VAL A 438 -13.35 -41.34 6.42
N HIS A 439 -14.57 -41.32 5.90
CA HIS A 439 -15.03 -42.30 4.96
C HIS A 439 -14.23 -42.17 3.67
N ALA A 440 -13.97 -43.29 2.98
CA ALA A 440 -13.27 -43.27 1.71
C ALA A 440 -14.00 -42.43 0.64
N SER A 441 -15.26 -42.06 0.88
CA SER A 441 -16.06 -41.22 0.00
C SER A 441 -17.12 -40.46 0.78
N ASN A 442 -17.39 -39.20 0.37
CA ASN A 442 -18.50 -38.41 0.86
C ASN A 442 -19.25 -37.81 -0.37
N PRO A 443 -20.57 -38.10 -0.61
CA PRO A 443 -21.39 -38.96 0.23
C PRO A 443 -20.96 -40.43 0.18
N GLY A 444 -21.15 -41.12 1.29
CA GLY A 444 -20.93 -42.57 1.40
C GLY A 444 -21.86 -43.36 0.49
N LYS A 445 -21.66 -44.71 0.43
CA LYS A 445 -22.43 -45.63 -0.47
C LYS A 445 -23.94 -45.50 -0.35
N ASN A 446 -24.47 -44.95 0.74
CA ASN A 446 -25.90 -44.80 1.01
C ASN A 446 -26.41 -43.36 0.82
N ASN A 447 -25.69 -42.46 0.11
CA ASN A 447 -26.01 -41.05 -0.08
C ASN A 447 -26.28 -40.25 1.23
N LYS A 448 -25.75 -40.71 2.37
CA LYS A 448 -25.76 -39.97 3.63
C LYS A 448 -24.48 -39.10 3.69
N LEU A 449 -24.71 -37.81 3.84
CA LEU A 449 -23.66 -36.80 4.11
C LEU A 449 -23.15 -36.95 5.55
#